data_48077c55f432f72dd33a7e9d8b4381ee
#
_entry.id   48077c55f432f72dd33a7e9d8b4381ee
#
_cell.length_a   1.000
_cell.length_b   1.000
_cell.length_c   1.000
_cell.angle_alpha   90.00
_cell.angle_beta   90.00
_cell.angle_gamma   90.00
#
_symmetry.space_group_name_H-M   'P 1'
#
loop_
_entity.id
_entity.type
_entity.pdbx_description
1 polymer ?
#
loop_
_entity_poly.entity_id
_entity_poly.type
_entity_poly.pdbx_seq_one_letter_code
_entity_poly.pdbx_strand_id
1 'polypeptide(L)'
;PGVYRAMSKTKTDIELAVEKSRASKLDLVNQVSKAYYQLMLAQDSYEVLQGSYKLAEDNYNVVNAKYQQGTVSEYDKISAEVQMRSIKPNLIAAANAVTLAKLQLKVLMGITADVEIKINDNLTNYETTMFANQLKEENVNLNNNTTMKQLDLNMKLLEKNVKSLKTNFMPTLSMSFSYQYQSLYNPNINFFDYNWSNSSSLMFNISIPLYKASNFTKVKSARIQMRQLDWNRIDTERQLNMQIVSCRNNMSASTEQVVSNKENVMQAKKAVVIAEKRYDVGKGTVLELNSSQVSLTQAQLTYNQSIYDYLVAKADLDQVLGKE
;
A
#
# COMPACT_ATOMS: atom_id res chain seq x y z
N PRO A 1 25.06 34.34 13.63
CA PRO A 1 25.23 32.87 13.43
C PRO A 1 23.98 32.07 13.79
N GLY A 2 23.22 32.43 14.85
CA GLY A 2 22.04 31.69 15.30
C GLY A 2 20.89 31.72 14.30
N VAL A 3 20.51 32.88 13.79
CA VAL A 3 19.42 33.06 12.82
C VAL A 3 19.68 32.27 11.53
N TYR A 4 20.88 32.39 10.96
CA TYR A 4 21.23 31.66 9.74
C TYR A 4 21.15 30.13 9.91
N ARG A 5 21.55 29.62 11.08
CA ARG A 5 21.45 28.18 11.38
C ARG A 5 20.00 27.74 11.60
N ALA A 6 19.18 28.57 12.23
CA ALA A 6 17.75 28.33 12.35
C ALA A 6 17.09 28.23 10.96
N MET A 7 17.35 29.19 10.07
CA MET A 7 16.87 29.15 8.68
C MET A 7 17.35 27.93 7.92
N SER A 8 18.63 27.54 8.07
CA SER A 8 19.15 26.32 7.43
C SER A 8 18.50 25.04 7.96
N LYS A 9 18.13 24.99 9.25
CA LYS A 9 17.37 23.87 9.83
C LYS A 9 15.98 23.82 9.24
N THR A 10 15.24 24.94 9.24
CA THR A 10 13.88 25.05 8.69
C THR A 10 13.80 24.60 7.25
N LYS A 11 14.82 24.93 6.41
CA LYS A 11 14.88 24.43 5.03
C LYS A 11 14.89 22.90 4.97
N THR A 12 15.67 22.24 5.82
CA THR A 12 15.71 20.77 5.86
C THR A 12 14.44 20.17 6.46
N ASP A 13 13.79 20.87 7.41
CA ASP A 13 12.47 20.46 7.92
C ASP A 13 11.41 20.49 6.80
N ILE A 14 11.46 21.49 5.91
CA ILE A 14 10.58 21.57 4.73
C ILE A 14 10.88 20.40 3.77
N GLU A 15 12.16 20.15 3.45
CA GLU A 15 12.56 19.01 2.60
C GLU A 15 12.06 17.68 3.17
N LEU A 16 12.13 17.49 4.49
CA LEU A 16 11.61 16.31 5.17
C LEU A 16 10.08 16.23 5.08
N ALA A 17 9.37 17.34 5.22
CA ALA A 17 7.90 17.38 5.09
C ALA A 17 7.46 17.03 3.65
N VAL A 18 8.16 17.53 2.63
CA VAL A 18 7.91 17.18 1.22
C VAL A 18 8.13 15.68 0.98
N GLU A 19 9.23 15.10 1.52
CA GLU A 19 9.50 13.67 1.35
C GLU A 19 8.49 12.79 2.10
N LYS A 20 7.99 13.22 3.25
CA LYS A 20 6.88 12.56 3.96
C LYS A 20 5.58 12.61 3.15
N SER A 21 5.26 13.73 2.53
CA SER A 21 4.10 13.86 1.63
C SER A 21 4.24 12.93 0.43
N ARG A 22 5.45 12.84 -0.16
CA ARG A 22 5.74 11.91 -1.25
C ARG A 22 5.57 10.45 -0.82
N ALA A 23 6.03 10.09 0.38
CA ALA A 23 5.85 8.76 0.94
C ALA A 23 4.36 8.40 1.09
N SER A 24 3.55 9.32 1.63
CA SER A 24 2.10 9.14 1.77
C SER A 24 1.40 8.99 0.41
N LYS A 25 1.83 9.76 -0.61
CA LYS A 25 1.31 9.61 -1.98
C LYS A 25 1.62 8.22 -2.56
N LEU A 26 2.87 7.75 -2.45
CA LEU A 26 3.27 6.42 -2.93
C LEU A 26 2.54 5.28 -2.21
N ASP A 27 2.34 5.42 -0.89
CA ASP A 27 1.56 4.47 -0.11
C ASP A 27 0.10 4.40 -0.59
N LEU A 28 -0.51 5.57 -0.82
CA LEU A 28 -1.87 5.64 -1.36
C LEU A 28 -1.95 5.01 -2.76
N VAL A 29 -0.99 5.30 -3.65
CA VAL A 29 -0.93 4.69 -4.99
C VAL A 29 -0.84 3.17 -4.91
N ASN A 30 0.01 2.64 -4.02
CA ASN A 30 0.10 1.19 -3.80
C ASN A 30 -1.22 0.60 -3.29
N GLN A 31 -1.86 1.23 -2.30
CA GLN A 31 -3.15 0.78 -1.75
C GLN A 31 -4.27 0.82 -2.81
N VAL A 32 -4.35 1.88 -3.60
CA VAL A 32 -5.34 2.00 -4.68
C VAL A 32 -5.09 0.96 -5.77
N SER A 33 -3.84 0.72 -6.16
CA SER A 33 -3.48 -0.30 -7.14
C SER A 33 -3.87 -1.69 -6.68
N LYS A 34 -3.58 -2.03 -5.43
CA LYS A 34 -3.98 -3.33 -4.84
C LYS A 34 -5.49 -3.48 -4.75
N ALA A 35 -6.21 -2.44 -4.34
CA ALA A 35 -7.67 -2.46 -4.29
C ALA A 35 -8.28 -2.60 -5.70
N TYR A 36 -7.67 -2.00 -6.70
CA TYR A 36 -8.07 -2.15 -8.10
C TYR A 36 -7.86 -3.59 -8.59
N TYR A 37 -6.70 -4.19 -8.32
CA TYR A 37 -6.43 -5.59 -8.67
C TYR A 37 -7.34 -6.57 -7.90
N GLN A 38 -7.64 -6.25 -6.63
CA GLN A 38 -8.59 -7.04 -5.83
C GLN A 38 -10.01 -6.98 -6.42
N LEU A 39 -10.43 -5.82 -6.95
CA LEU A 39 -11.72 -5.70 -7.60
C LEU A 39 -11.76 -6.51 -8.91
N MET A 40 -10.68 -6.48 -9.72
CA MET A 40 -10.61 -7.32 -10.91
C MET A 40 -10.66 -8.81 -10.56
N LEU A 41 -9.91 -9.25 -9.54
CA LEU A 41 -9.96 -10.64 -9.07
C LEU A 41 -11.37 -11.05 -8.63
N ALA A 42 -12.06 -10.17 -7.91
CA ALA A 42 -13.43 -10.44 -7.48
C ALA A 42 -14.41 -10.54 -8.67
N GLN A 43 -14.26 -9.68 -9.69
CA GLN A 43 -15.08 -9.71 -10.89
C GLN A 43 -14.81 -10.96 -11.73
N ASP A 44 -13.54 -11.27 -12.01
CA ASP A 44 -13.17 -12.46 -12.78
C ASP A 44 -13.60 -13.76 -12.05
N SER A 45 -13.49 -13.78 -10.72
CA SER A 45 -13.96 -14.91 -9.90
C SER A 45 -15.50 -15.05 -9.95
N TYR A 46 -16.22 -13.94 -9.91
CA TYR A 46 -17.68 -13.94 -10.06
C TYR A 46 -18.08 -14.47 -11.43
N GLU A 47 -17.43 -14.04 -12.50
CA GLU A 47 -17.70 -14.53 -13.87
C GLU A 47 -17.44 -16.04 -14.00
N VAL A 48 -16.35 -16.54 -13.44
CA VAL A 48 -16.02 -17.97 -13.41
C VAL A 48 -17.12 -18.76 -12.68
N LEU A 49 -17.56 -18.30 -11.50
CA LEU A 49 -18.58 -18.97 -10.71
C LEU A 49 -19.96 -18.87 -11.37
N GLN A 50 -20.28 -17.76 -12.02
CA GLN A 50 -21.50 -17.60 -12.80
C GLN A 50 -21.56 -18.57 -13.98
N GLY A 51 -20.44 -18.70 -14.70
CA GLY A 51 -20.32 -19.67 -15.79
C GLY A 51 -20.43 -21.11 -15.29
N SER A 52 -19.80 -21.43 -14.15
CA SER A 52 -19.89 -22.74 -13.51
C SER A 52 -21.32 -23.06 -13.04
N TYR A 53 -22.02 -22.10 -12.44
CA TYR A 53 -23.42 -22.27 -12.03
C TYR A 53 -24.32 -22.55 -13.24
N LYS A 54 -24.18 -21.75 -14.30
CA LYS A 54 -24.95 -21.94 -15.54
C LYS A 54 -24.70 -23.32 -16.17
N LEU A 55 -23.44 -23.74 -16.24
CA LEU A 55 -23.09 -25.06 -16.75
C LEU A 55 -23.71 -26.19 -15.92
N ALA A 56 -23.70 -26.07 -14.58
CA ALA A 56 -24.33 -27.04 -13.69
C ALA A 56 -25.86 -27.04 -13.78
N GLU A 57 -26.48 -25.87 -13.99
CA GLU A 57 -27.91 -25.72 -14.21
C GLU A 57 -28.36 -26.37 -15.52
N ASP A 58 -27.63 -26.12 -16.61
CA ASP A 58 -27.85 -26.74 -17.92
C ASP A 58 -27.73 -28.27 -17.82
N ASN A 59 -26.71 -28.77 -17.13
CA ASN A 59 -26.51 -30.20 -16.87
C ASN A 59 -27.69 -30.79 -16.06
N TYR A 60 -28.10 -30.14 -14.98
CA TYR A 60 -29.27 -30.58 -14.19
C TYR A 60 -30.53 -30.65 -15.06
N ASN A 61 -30.78 -29.66 -15.90
CA ASN A 61 -31.94 -29.65 -16.79
C ASN A 61 -31.95 -30.83 -17.77
N VAL A 62 -30.79 -31.15 -18.37
CA VAL A 62 -30.61 -32.31 -19.26
C VAL A 62 -30.84 -33.62 -18.50
N VAL A 63 -30.22 -33.79 -17.33
CA VAL A 63 -30.36 -35.02 -16.51
C VAL A 63 -31.82 -35.18 -16.02
N ASN A 64 -32.48 -34.12 -15.61
CA ASN A 64 -33.86 -34.13 -15.18
C ASN A 64 -34.80 -34.53 -16.32
N ALA A 65 -34.59 -34.04 -17.55
CA ALA A 65 -35.36 -34.48 -18.73
C ALA A 65 -35.15 -35.97 -19.04
N LYS A 66 -33.88 -36.46 -18.99
CA LYS A 66 -33.54 -37.88 -19.16
C LYS A 66 -34.18 -38.75 -18.07
N TYR A 67 -34.24 -38.28 -16.82
CA TYR A 67 -34.93 -38.96 -15.73
C TYR A 67 -36.44 -39.09 -15.98
N GLN A 68 -37.09 -38.02 -16.43
CA GLN A 68 -38.54 -38.06 -16.78
C GLN A 68 -38.84 -39.05 -17.91
N GLN A 69 -37.87 -39.29 -18.81
CA GLN A 69 -37.95 -40.28 -19.87
C GLN A 69 -37.61 -41.69 -19.39
N GLY A 70 -37.19 -41.89 -18.14
CA GLY A 70 -36.78 -43.16 -17.56
C GLY A 70 -35.43 -43.68 -18.05
N THR A 71 -34.59 -42.82 -18.66
CA THR A 71 -33.30 -43.20 -19.24
C THR A 71 -32.10 -43.03 -18.28
N VAL A 72 -32.26 -42.37 -17.16
CA VAL A 72 -31.23 -42.21 -16.11
C VAL A 72 -31.86 -42.45 -14.72
N SER A 73 -31.02 -42.74 -13.73
CA SER A 73 -31.43 -43.04 -12.37
C SER A 73 -31.86 -41.76 -11.59
N GLU A 74 -32.66 -41.96 -10.53
CA GLU A 74 -32.98 -40.88 -9.58
C GLU A 74 -31.70 -40.35 -8.90
N TYR A 75 -30.70 -41.21 -8.67
CA TYR A 75 -29.42 -40.84 -8.14
C TYR A 75 -28.71 -39.81 -9.03
N ASP A 76 -28.69 -39.99 -10.35
CA ASP A 76 -28.07 -39.06 -11.30
C ASP A 76 -28.76 -37.68 -11.24
N LYS A 77 -30.11 -37.66 -11.18
CA LYS A 77 -30.89 -36.41 -11.02
C LYS A 77 -30.54 -35.68 -9.72
N ILE A 78 -30.54 -36.40 -8.58
CA ILE A 78 -30.22 -35.81 -7.28
C ILE A 78 -28.76 -35.30 -7.27
N SER A 79 -27.84 -36.07 -7.85
CA SER A 79 -26.40 -35.70 -7.92
C SER A 79 -26.19 -34.42 -8.73
N ALA A 80 -26.87 -34.26 -9.87
CA ALA A 80 -26.81 -33.03 -10.68
C ALA A 80 -27.44 -31.83 -9.95
N GLU A 81 -28.58 -32.06 -9.25
CA GLU A 81 -29.24 -31.01 -8.45
C GLU A 81 -28.35 -30.53 -7.29
N VAL A 82 -27.74 -31.45 -6.55
CA VAL A 82 -26.80 -31.12 -5.45
C VAL A 82 -25.64 -30.34 -5.98
N GLN A 83 -25.06 -30.71 -7.12
CA GLN A 83 -23.97 -29.99 -7.75
C GLN A 83 -24.34 -28.54 -8.08
N MET A 84 -25.47 -28.30 -8.73
CA MET A 84 -25.98 -26.98 -9.05
C MET A 84 -26.23 -26.14 -7.78
N ARG A 85 -26.88 -26.73 -6.79
CA ARG A 85 -27.22 -26.05 -5.52
C ARG A 85 -25.97 -25.70 -4.70
N SER A 86 -24.91 -26.52 -4.77
CA SER A 86 -23.65 -26.30 -4.03
C SER A 86 -22.84 -25.10 -4.53
N ILE A 87 -23.03 -24.70 -5.79
CA ILE A 87 -22.31 -23.54 -6.39
C ILE A 87 -23.00 -22.22 -5.99
N LYS A 88 -24.32 -22.22 -5.78
CA LYS A 88 -25.11 -21.00 -5.54
C LYS A 88 -24.62 -20.16 -4.34
N PRO A 89 -24.27 -20.71 -3.17
CA PRO A 89 -23.71 -19.94 -2.06
C PRO A 89 -22.40 -19.25 -2.44
N ASN A 90 -21.51 -19.93 -3.18
CA ASN A 90 -20.23 -19.37 -3.62
C ASN A 90 -20.44 -18.22 -4.62
N LEU A 91 -21.42 -18.33 -5.52
CA LEU A 91 -21.80 -17.27 -6.44
C LEU A 91 -22.31 -16.03 -5.70
N ILE A 92 -23.16 -16.20 -4.68
CA ILE A 92 -23.64 -15.10 -3.84
C ILE A 92 -22.48 -14.43 -3.08
N ALA A 93 -21.59 -15.24 -2.52
CA ALA A 93 -20.41 -14.73 -1.82
C ALA A 93 -19.50 -13.93 -2.77
N ALA A 94 -19.30 -14.41 -4.00
CA ALA A 94 -18.50 -13.68 -5.01
C ALA A 94 -19.17 -12.36 -5.43
N ALA A 95 -20.49 -12.31 -5.59
CA ALA A 95 -21.23 -11.08 -5.87
C ALA A 95 -21.05 -10.04 -4.74
N ASN A 96 -21.11 -10.49 -3.48
CA ASN A 96 -20.84 -9.64 -2.33
C ASN A 96 -19.38 -9.17 -2.30
N ALA A 97 -18.42 -10.03 -2.65
CA ALA A 97 -17.00 -9.67 -2.71
C ALA A 97 -16.75 -8.55 -3.75
N VAL A 98 -17.39 -8.61 -4.92
CA VAL A 98 -17.35 -7.53 -5.93
C VAL A 98 -17.88 -6.23 -5.35
N THR A 99 -19.01 -6.27 -4.65
CA THR A 99 -19.62 -5.08 -4.04
C THR A 99 -18.68 -4.46 -2.98
N LEU A 100 -18.10 -5.28 -2.11
CA LEU A 100 -17.17 -4.84 -1.08
C LEU A 100 -15.88 -4.27 -1.69
N ALA A 101 -15.31 -4.92 -2.70
CA ALA A 101 -14.10 -4.44 -3.38
C ALA A 101 -14.36 -3.09 -4.08
N LYS A 102 -15.53 -2.89 -4.70
CA LYS A 102 -15.96 -1.58 -5.24
C LYS A 102 -16.03 -0.50 -4.16
N LEU A 103 -16.62 -0.81 -3.00
CA LEU A 103 -16.70 0.14 -1.89
C LEU A 103 -15.33 0.49 -1.34
N GLN A 104 -14.45 -0.49 -1.18
CA GLN A 104 -13.08 -0.26 -0.72
C GLN A 104 -12.30 0.65 -1.67
N LEU A 105 -12.40 0.41 -2.97
CA LEU A 105 -11.77 1.27 -3.98
C LEU A 105 -12.32 2.70 -3.92
N LYS A 106 -13.64 2.87 -3.79
CA LYS A 106 -14.27 4.20 -3.64
C LYS A 106 -13.76 4.96 -2.43
N VAL A 107 -13.65 4.28 -1.28
CA VAL A 107 -13.12 4.88 -0.04
C VAL A 107 -11.69 5.40 -0.24
N LEU A 108 -10.82 4.58 -0.86
CA LEU A 108 -9.42 4.97 -1.14
C LEU A 108 -9.32 6.14 -2.13
N MET A 109 -10.25 6.22 -3.09
CA MET A 109 -10.31 7.31 -4.07
C MET A 109 -11.03 8.56 -3.54
N GLY A 110 -11.60 8.53 -2.33
CA GLY A 110 -12.37 9.63 -1.77
C GLY A 110 -13.70 9.90 -2.50
N ILE A 111 -14.25 8.90 -3.19
CA ILE A 111 -15.49 8.98 -3.95
C ILE A 111 -16.66 8.52 -3.07
N THR A 112 -17.81 9.19 -3.17
CA THR A 112 -19.02 8.82 -2.44
C THR A 112 -19.58 7.47 -2.91
N ALA A 113 -20.30 6.77 -2.02
CA ALA A 113 -20.76 5.41 -2.26
C ALA A 113 -21.78 5.30 -3.42
N ASP A 114 -22.48 6.37 -3.73
CA ASP A 114 -23.54 6.48 -4.75
C ASP A 114 -23.01 6.55 -6.20
N VAL A 115 -21.74 6.90 -6.40
CA VAL A 115 -21.15 6.94 -7.75
C VAL A 115 -20.91 5.51 -8.24
N GLU A 116 -21.48 5.15 -9.38
CA GLU A 116 -21.26 3.83 -9.97
C GLU A 116 -19.86 3.76 -10.63
N ILE A 117 -19.04 2.79 -10.21
CA ILE A 117 -17.74 2.50 -10.85
C ILE A 117 -17.91 1.24 -11.71
N LYS A 118 -17.58 1.35 -13.00
CA LYS A 118 -17.48 0.22 -13.93
C LYS A 118 -16.02 0.07 -14.35
N ILE A 119 -15.50 -1.15 -14.21
CA ILE A 119 -14.17 -1.52 -14.69
C ILE A 119 -14.42 -2.49 -15.86
N ASN A 120 -13.82 -2.16 -17.01
CA ASN A 120 -13.91 -2.97 -18.22
C ASN A 120 -12.62 -3.78 -18.46
N ASP A 121 -11.73 -3.83 -17.46
CA ASP A 121 -10.46 -4.52 -17.50
C ASP A 121 -10.54 -5.85 -16.74
N ASN A 122 -9.72 -6.81 -17.14
CA ASN A 122 -9.63 -8.12 -16.50
C ASN A 122 -8.16 -8.50 -16.27
N LEU A 123 -7.92 -9.48 -15.39
CA LEU A 123 -6.57 -9.91 -15.02
C LEU A 123 -5.78 -10.50 -16.20
N THR A 124 -6.43 -11.16 -17.13
CA THR A 124 -5.77 -11.78 -18.30
C THR A 124 -5.10 -10.78 -19.22
N ASN A 125 -5.53 -9.51 -19.23
CA ASN A 125 -4.89 -8.45 -20.02
C ASN A 125 -3.47 -8.13 -19.55
N TYR A 126 -3.16 -8.43 -18.30
CA TYR A 126 -1.82 -8.18 -17.72
C TYR A 126 -0.82 -9.30 -17.96
N GLU A 127 -1.25 -10.46 -18.47
CA GLU A 127 -0.38 -11.61 -18.71
C GLU A 127 0.79 -11.27 -19.63
N THR A 128 0.54 -10.57 -20.74
CA THR A 128 1.59 -10.17 -21.70
C THR A 128 2.62 -9.24 -21.09
N THR A 129 2.19 -8.34 -20.22
CA THR A 129 3.09 -7.39 -19.53
C THR A 129 3.93 -8.07 -18.44
N MET A 130 3.42 -9.14 -17.82
CA MET A 130 4.17 -9.94 -16.84
C MET A 130 5.43 -10.54 -17.48
N PHE A 131 5.30 -11.18 -18.62
CA PHE A 131 6.42 -11.81 -19.32
C PHE A 131 7.42 -10.79 -19.86
N ALA A 132 6.95 -9.63 -20.36
CA ALA A 132 7.82 -8.55 -20.82
C ALA A 132 8.68 -7.94 -19.71
N ASN A 133 8.16 -7.88 -18.49
CA ASN A 133 8.88 -7.34 -17.33
C ASN A 133 9.91 -8.33 -16.75
N GLN A 134 9.72 -9.63 -16.92
CA GLN A 134 10.67 -10.66 -16.47
C GLN A 134 12.02 -10.57 -17.20
N LEU A 135 12.02 -10.08 -18.45
CA LEU A 135 13.22 -9.92 -19.27
C LEU A 135 14.04 -8.64 -18.95
N LYS A 136 13.51 -7.73 -18.15
CA LYS A 136 14.21 -6.51 -17.78
C LYS A 136 14.91 -6.70 -16.42
N GLU A 137 16.24 -6.86 -16.45
CA GLU A 137 17.07 -6.65 -15.25
C GLU A 137 16.98 -5.17 -14.86
N GLU A 138 16.08 -4.83 -13.96
CA GLU A 138 16.07 -3.50 -13.37
C GLU A 138 17.21 -3.37 -12.35
N ASN A 139 18.07 -2.38 -12.57
CA ASN A 139 19.06 -1.96 -11.59
C ASN A 139 18.31 -1.50 -10.33
N VAL A 140 18.33 -2.37 -9.32
CA VAL A 140 17.65 -2.11 -8.05
C VAL A 140 18.56 -1.22 -7.21
N ASN A 141 18.17 0.03 -7.04
CA ASN A 141 18.80 0.91 -6.07
C ASN A 141 17.74 1.58 -5.19
N LEU A 142 18.11 1.82 -3.93
CA LEU A 142 17.26 2.47 -2.95
C LEU A 142 17.33 4.01 -2.98
N ASN A 143 17.99 4.60 -4.00
CA ASN A 143 18.20 6.04 -4.08
C ASN A 143 16.90 6.86 -4.10
N ASN A 144 15.82 6.28 -4.62
CA ASN A 144 14.51 6.90 -4.67
C ASN A 144 13.56 6.46 -3.55
N ASN A 145 14.00 5.51 -2.70
CA ASN A 145 13.19 5.06 -1.58
C ASN A 145 12.93 6.21 -0.60
N THR A 146 11.67 6.45 -0.28
CA THR A 146 11.24 7.57 0.56
C THR A 146 11.71 7.43 2.00
N THR A 147 11.73 6.21 2.54
CA THR A 147 12.18 5.94 3.91
C THR A 147 13.67 6.23 4.06
N MET A 148 14.50 5.80 3.09
CA MET A 148 15.94 6.11 3.09
C MET A 148 16.19 7.61 2.99
N LYS A 149 15.47 8.32 2.10
CA LYS A 149 15.59 9.78 1.98
C LYS A 149 15.18 10.50 3.27
N GLN A 150 14.11 10.06 3.93
CA GLN A 150 13.70 10.62 5.22
C GLN A 150 14.75 10.39 6.30
N LEU A 151 15.39 9.21 6.36
CA LEU A 151 16.48 8.92 7.29
C LEU A 151 17.71 9.81 7.02
N ASP A 152 18.07 10.00 5.75
CA ASP A 152 19.19 10.89 5.36
C ASP A 152 18.90 12.36 5.71
N LEU A 153 17.66 12.82 5.55
CA LEU A 153 17.24 14.17 5.97
C LEU A 153 17.23 14.33 7.48
N ASN A 154 16.77 13.32 8.23
CA ASN A 154 16.83 13.30 9.68
C ASN A 154 18.29 13.32 10.18
N MET A 155 19.21 12.61 9.52
CA MET A 155 20.64 12.66 9.82
C MET A 155 21.19 14.08 9.65
N LYS A 156 20.87 14.76 8.54
CA LYS A 156 21.24 16.16 8.29
C LYS A 156 20.67 17.10 9.38
N LEU A 157 19.45 16.85 9.85
CA LEU A 157 18.84 17.63 10.94
C LEU A 157 19.60 17.45 12.25
N LEU A 158 19.97 16.22 12.60
CA LEU A 158 20.77 15.95 13.80
C LEU A 158 22.18 16.54 13.71
N GLU A 159 22.83 16.50 12.54
CA GLU A 159 24.10 17.19 12.33
C GLU A 159 24.00 18.71 12.56
N LYS A 160 22.93 19.33 12.00
CA LYS A 160 22.66 20.75 12.21
C LYS A 160 22.37 21.06 13.68
N ASN A 161 21.66 20.15 14.37
CA ASN A 161 21.42 20.27 15.81
C ASN A 161 22.73 20.22 16.62
N VAL A 162 23.62 19.26 16.32
CA VAL A 162 24.95 19.19 16.96
C VAL A 162 25.75 20.49 16.71
N LYS A 163 25.74 21.01 15.48
CA LYS A 163 26.38 22.29 15.15
C LYS A 163 25.75 23.46 15.91
N SER A 164 24.44 23.45 16.09
CA SER A 164 23.72 24.47 16.88
C SER A 164 24.09 24.37 18.37
N LEU A 165 24.12 23.17 18.96
CA LEU A 165 24.50 22.97 20.36
C LEU A 165 25.94 23.42 20.66
N LYS A 166 26.85 23.28 19.68
CA LYS A 166 28.23 23.80 19.80
C LYS A 166 28.29 25.32 19.88
N THR A 167 27.29 26.07 19.38
CA THR A 167 27.29 27.53 19.52
C THR A 167 27.02 27.99 20.95
N ASN A 168 26.50 27.14 21.82
CA ASN A 168 26.30 27.45 23.22
C ASN A 168 27.61 27.62 24.00
N PHE A 169 28.74 27.30 23.37
CA PHE A 169 30.08 27.59 23.90
C PHE A 169 30.67 28.90 23.39
N MET A 170 29.99 29.59 22.46
CA MET A 170 30.47 30.86 21.90
C MET A 170 29.90 32.04 22.67
N PRO A 171 30.63 33.18 22.69
CA PRO A 171 30.07 34.43 23.24
C PRO A 171 28.76 34.82 22.52
N THR A 172 27.81 35.29 23.29
CA THR A 172 26.57 35.84 22.77
C THR A 172 26.55 37.35 22.98
N LEU A 173 26.25 38.08 21.90
CA LEU A 173 26.04 39.55 21.95
C LEU A 173 24.54 39.76 21.78
N SER A 174 23.92 40.44 22.73
CA SER A 174 22.51 40.86 22.63
C SER A 174 22.44 42.40 22.72
N MET A 175 21.57 43.00 21.95
CA MET A 175 21.21 44.39 21.99
C MET A 175 19.74 44.50 22.32
N SER A 176 19.43 45.28 23.34
CA SER A 176 18.05 45.57 23.69
C SER A 176 17.84 47.10 23.69
N PHE A 177 16.76 47.50 23.03
CA PHE A 177 16.27 48.88 23.09
C PHE A 177 14.96 48.84 23.83
N SER A 178 14.86 49.68 24.88
CA SER A 178 13.62 49.86 25.59
C SER A 178 13.26 51.35 25.59
N TYR A 179 12.02 51.62 25.27
CA TYR A 179 11.41 52.94 25.41
C TYR A 179 10.28 52.77 26.40
N GLN A 180 10.37 53.58 27.47
CA GLN A 180 9.42 53.54 28.57
C GLN A 180 8.84 54.91 28.79
N TYR A 181 7.54 54.98 28.88
CA TYR A 181 6.80 56.15 29.27
C TYR A 181 6.25 55.89 30.68
N GLN A 182 6.73 56.66 31.66
CA GLN A 182 6.35 56.46 33.06
C GLN A 182 5.96 57.75 33.72
N SER A 183 4.99 57.68 34.61
CA SER A 183 4.63 58.80 35.49
C SER A 183 5.12 58.49 36.90
N LEU A 184 5.86 59.39 37.46
CA LEU A 184 6.19 59.37 38.91
C LEU A 184 4.98 59.73 39.75
N TYR A 185 4.83 58.99 40.84
CA TYR A 185 3.73 59.18 41.80
C TYR A 185 3.62 60.62 42.20
N ASN A 186 2.39 61.23 42.06
CA ASN A 186 2.00 62.52 42.59
C ASN A 186 0.87 62.24 43.59
N PRO A 187 0.91 62.82 44.79
CA PRO A 187 -0.11 62.57 45.82
C PRO A 187 -1.53 63.00 45.45
N ASN A 188 -1.73 63.70 44.34
CA ASN A 188 -3.04 64.06 43.80
C ASN A 188 -3.60 63.01 42.88
N ILE A 189 -4.84 62.57 43.14
CA ILE A 189 -5.51 61.44 42.45
C ILE A 189 -5.95 61.80 41.00
N ASN A 190 -5.67 63.02 40.50
CA ASN A 190 -6.06 63.40 39.15
C ASN A 190 -5.05 62.81 38.07
N PHE A 191 -5.53 61.90 37.24
CA PHE A 191 -4.75 61.31 36.16
C PHE A 191 -4.13 62.34 35.19
N PHE A 192 -4.77 63.52 35.04
CA PHE A 192 -4.29 64.61 34.18
C PHE A 192 -3.16 65.47 34.81
N ASP A 193 -2.92 65.34 36.11
CA ASP A 193 -1.86 66.06 36.83
C ASP A 193 -0.57 65.24 36.98
N TYR A 194 -0.50 64.03 36.38
CA TYR A 194 0.69 63.17 36.41
C TYR A 194 1.78 63.75 35.50
N ASN A 195 2.97 63.95 36.05
CA ASN A 195 4.14 64.27 35.26
C ASN A 195 4.64 63.05 34.54
N TRP A 196 4.32 62.92 33.27
CA TRP A 196 4.81 61.84 32.39
C TRP A 196 6.19 62.18 31.88
N SER A 197 7.15 61.27 32.15
CA SER A 197 8.50 61.33 31.59
C SER A 197 8.76 60.15 30.69
N ASN A 198 9.44 60.41 29.58
CA ASN A 198 9.93 59.37 28.70
C ASN A 198 11.40 59.07 29.01
N SER A 199 11.73 57.78 28.96
CA SER A 199 13.11 57.31 29.00
C SER A 199 13.37 56.35 27.89
N SER A 200 14.50 56.48 27.26
CA SER A 200 14.98 55.48 26.28
C SER A 200 16.33 54.94 26.73
N SER A 201 16.49 53.65 26.65
CA SER A 201 17.76 53.01 26.95
C SER A 201 18.14 52.00 25.86
N LEU A 202 19.37 52.05 25.47
CA LEU A 202 20.02 51.08 24.56
C LEU A 202 21.07 50.30 25.35
N MET A 203 20.89 49.02 25.48
CA MET A 203 21.80 48.18 26.25
C MET A 203 22.44 47.13 25.35
N PHE A 204 23.76 47.04 25.43
CA PHE A 204 24.54 45.95 24.82
C PHE A 204 25.02 45.02 25.93
N ASN A 205 24.71 43.73 25.77
CA ASN A 205 25.13 42.70 26.70
C ASN A 205 25.95 41.64 25.98
N ILE A 206 27.17 41.39 26.47
CA ILE A 206 28.07 40.32 26.01
C ILE A 206 28.10 39.24 27.12
N SER A 207 27.69 38.03 26.80
CA SER A 207 27.72 36.89 27.72
C SER A 207 28.71 35.85 27.20
N ILE A 208 29.72 35.54 27.98
CA ILE A 208 30.75 34.54 27.65
C ILE A 208 30.62 33.38 28.62
N PRO A 209 30.16 32.17 28.16
CA PRO A 209 30.07 31.01 29.00
C PRO A 209 31.45 30.41 29.24
N LEU A 210 32.03 30.60 30.42
CA LEU A 210 33.35 30.05 30.77
C LEU A 210 33.33 28.55 30.99
N TYR A 211 32.32 28.05 31.72
CA TYR A 211 32.07 26.62 31.93
C TYR A 211 30.59 26.34 32.17
N LYS A 212 30.06 25.37 31.42
CA LYS A 212 28.67 24.89 31.61
C LYS A 212 28.60 23.38 31.29
N ALA A 213 28.68 22.52 32.32
CA ALA A 213 28.71 21.06 32.18
C ALA A 213 27.53 20.53 31.34
N SER A 214 26.34 21.16 31.44
CA SER A 214 25.17 20.77 30.66
C SER A 214 25.36 20.93 29.12
N ASN A 215 26.23 21.84 28.66
CA ASN A 215 26.49 21.98 27.23
C ASN A 215 27.30 20.78 26.69
N PHE A 216 28.24 20.26 27.45
CA PHE A 216 29.01 19.06 27.07
C PHE A 216 28.12 17.83 27.00
N THR A 217 27.23 17.62 28.01
CA THR A 217 26.30 16.50 28.02
C THR A 217 25.28 16.58 26.89
N LYS A 218 24.76 17.77 26.55
CA LYS A 218 23.86 17.99 25.42
C LYS A 218 24.52 17.61 24.08
N VAL A 219 25.75 18.05 23.85
CA VAL A 219 26.49 17.70 22.63
C VAL A 219 26.80 16.19 22.57
N LYS A 220 27.20 15.59 23.71
CA LYS A 220 27.43 14.14 23.79
C LYS A 220 26.16 13.34 23.50
N SER A 221 25.04 13.73 24.10
CA SER A 221 23.73 13.11 23.86
C SER A 221 23.31 13.20 22.40
N ALA A 222 23.42 14.37 21.79
CA ALA A 222 23.09 14.56 20.37
C ALA A 222 23.96 13.71 19.43
N ARG A 223 25.26 13.52 19.75
CA ARG A 223 26.13 12.62 19.00
C ARG A 223 25.75 11.15 19.16
N ILE A 224 25.30 10.75 20.34
CA ILE A 224 24.79 9.39 20.56
C ILE A 224 23.53 9.17 19.73
N GLN A 225 22.60 10.13 19.69
CA GLN A 225 21.41 10.07 18.85
C GLN A 225 21.76 9.96 17.35
N MET A 226 22.77 10.69 16.88
CA MET A 226 23.26 10.53 15.50
C MET A 226 23.74 9.11 15.22
N ARG A 227 24.54 8.54 16.13
CA ARG A 227 25.05 7.17 15.98
C ARG A 227 23.91 6.14 16.01
N GLN A 228 22.92 6.34 16.87
CA GLN A 228 21.73 5.50 16.93
C GLN A 228 20.94 5.56 15.61
N LEU A 229 20.77 6.75 15.01
CA LEU A 229 20.10 6.91 13.73
C LEU A 229 20.91 6.26 12.59
N ASP A 230 22.24 6.33 12.63
CA ASP A 230 23.12 5.68 11.64
C ASP A 230 22.94 4.15 11.65
N TRP A 231 22.93 3.54 12.84
CA TRP A 231 22.60 2.11 12.97
C TRP A 231 21.21 1.75 12.49
N ASN A 232 20.22 2.58 12.81
CA ASN A 232 18.84 2.39 12.33
C ASN A 232 18.76 2.49 10.80
N ARG A 233 19.52 3.41 10.19
CA ARG A 233 19.60 3.54 8.73
C ARG A 233 20.16 2.26 8.08
N ILE A 234 21.26 1.73 8.63
CA ILE A 234 21.87 0.47 8.12
C ILE A 234 20.90 -0.70 8.25
N ASP A 235 20.19 -0.81 9.38
CA ASP A 235 19.20 -1.87 9.58
C ASP A 235 18.02 -1.74 8.62
N THR A 236 17.49 -0.53 8.46
CA THR A 236 16.41 -0.24 7.50
C THR A 236 16.82 -0.57 6.07
N GLU A 237 18.05 -0.24 5.67
CA GLU A 237 18.57 -0.58 4.34
C GLU A 237 18.59 -2.11 4.11
N ARG A 238 19.00 -2.88 5.12
CA ARG A 238 18.98 -4.34 5.07
C ARG A 238 17.57 -4.90 4.96
N GLN A 239 16.62 -4.35 5.73
CA GLN A 239 15.21 -4.75 5.68
C GLN A 239 14.57 -4.44 4.32
N LEU A 240 14.85 -3.27 3.74
CA LEU A 240 14.37 -2.89 2.42
C LEU A 240 14.95 -3.80 1.32
N ASN A 241 16.25 -4.12 1.39
CA ASN A 241 16.87 -5.07 0.45
C ASN A 241 16.25 -6.47 0.57
N MET A 242 15.97 -6.95 1.78
CA MET A 242 15.26 -8.21 1.99
C MET A 242 13.85 -8.16 1.37
N GLN A 243 13.12 -7.05 1.56
CA GLN A 243 11.79 -6.87 0.98
C GLN A 243 11.83 -6.87 -0.56
N ILE A 244 12.81 -6.21 -1.18
CA ILE A 244 13.02 -6.24 -2.63
C ILE A 244 13.24 -7.67 -3.13
N VAL A 245 14.12 -8.43 -2.48
CA VAL A 245 14.37 -9.83 -2.84
C VAL A 245 13.10 -10.67 -2.70
N SER A 246 12.34 -10.47 -1.61
CA SER A 246 11.07 -11.16 -1.40
C SER A 246 10.04 -10.84 -2.49
N CYS A 247 9.86 -9.56 -2.84
CA CYS A 247 8.94 -9.16 -3.91
C CYS A 247 9.35 -9.79 -5.26
N ARG A 248 10.64 -9.78 -5.59
CA ARG A 248 11.15 -10.40 -6.82
C ARG A 248 10.93 -11.91 -6.86
N ASN A 249 11.20 -12.61 -5.76
CA ASN A 249 10.96 -14.03 -5.65
C ASN A 249 9.47 -14.34 -5.81
N ASN A 250 8.60 -13.57 -5.18
CA ASN A 250 7.15 -13.72 -5.32
C ASN A 250 6.70 -13.48 -6.77
N MET A 251 7.21 -12.44 -7.43
CA MET A 251 6.91 -12.19 -8.85
C MET A 251 7.36 -13.35 -9.74
N SER A 252 8.58 -13.87 -9.53
CA SER A 252 9.08 -15.02 -10.30
C SER A 252 8.22 -16.26 -10.08
N ALA A 253 7.95 -16.60 -8.82
CA ALA A 253 7.10 -17.74 -8.47
C ALA A 253 5.68 -17.60 -9.06
N SER A 254 5.07 -16.42 -8.96
CA SER A 254 3.75 -16.17 -9.52
C SER A 254 3.75 -16.28 -11.05
N THR A 255 4.81 -15.86 -11.73
CA THR A 255 4.93 -16.00 -13.19
C THR A 255 4.98 -17.48 -13.61
N GLU A 256 5.76 -18.32 -12.91
CA GLU A 256 5.81 -19.76 -13.15
C GLU A 256 4.45 -20.42 -12.86
N GLN A 257 3.79 -20.00 -11.79
CA GLN A 257 2.43 -20.46 -11.44
C GLN A 257 1.40 -20.09 -12.51
N VAL A 258 1.47 -18.88 -13.09
CA VAL A 258 0.57 -18.45 -14.17
C VAL A 258 0.72 -19.38 -15.39
N VAL A 259 1.94 -19.71 -15.80
CA VAL A 259 2.18 -20.62 -16.91
C VAL A 259 1.58 -22.01 -16.64
N SER A 260 1.90 -22.58 -15.47
CA SER A 260 1.40 -23.90 -15.08
C SER A 260 -0.12 -23.95 -14.93
N ASN A 261 -0.69 -22.91 -14.28
CA ASN A 261 -2.16 -22.81 -14.08
C ASN A 261 -2.90 -22.60 -15.39
N LYS A 262 -2.32 -21.87 -16.35
CA LYS A 262 -2.90 -21.72 -17.70
C LYS A 262 -2.99 -23.05 -18.42
N GLU A 263 -1.93 -23.85 -18.38
CA GLU A 263 -1.95 -25.22 -18.94
C GLU A 263 -2.97 -26.09 -18.23
N ASN A 264 -3.06 -26.02 -16.91
CA ASN A 264 -4.05 -26.74 -16.12
C ASN A 264 -5.49 -26.36 -16.52
N VAL A 265 -5.79 -25.07 -16.72
CA VAL A 265 -7.09 -24.62 -17.23
C VAL A 265 -7.40 -25.22 -18.61
N MET A 266 -6.40 -25.27 -19.52
CA MET A 266 -6.60 -25.86 -20.84
C MET A 266 -6.89 -27.36 -20.74
N GLN A 267 -6.18 -28.10 -19.88
CA GLN A 267 -6.42 -29.53 -19.68
C GLN A 267 -7.77 -29.79 -18.99
N ALA A 268 -8.12 -28.99 -17.97
CA ALA A 268 -9.40 -29.12 -17.30
C ALA A 268 -10.59 -28.84 -18.26
N LYS A 269 -10.47 -27.85 -19.15
CA LYS A 269 -11.48 -27.61 -20.21
C LYS A 269 -11.66 -28.82 -21.11
N LYS A 270 -10.57 -29.44 -21.55
CA LYS A 270 -10.62 -30.67 -22.36
C LYS A 270 -11.27 -31.84 -21.60
N ALA A 271 -10.95 -31.98 -20.30
CA ALA A 271 -11.54 -33.02 -19.46
C ALA A 271 -13.05 -32.88 -19.35
N VAL A 272 -13.58 -31.65 -19.17
CA VAL A 272 -15.02 -31.37 -19.14
C VAL A 272 -15.67 -31.79 -20.45
N VAL A 273 -15.11 -31.37 -21.60
CA VAL A 273 -15.66 -31.73 -22.93
C VAL A 273 -15.67 -33.26 -23.17
N ILE A 274 -14.65 -33.96 -22.70
CA ILE A 274 -14.59 -35.41 -22.81
C ILE A 274 -15.63 -36.06 -21.87
N ALA A 275 -15.72 -35.62 -20.62
CA ALA A 275 -16.68 -36.15 -19.66
C ALA A 275 -18.12 -35.95 -20.12
N GLU A 276 -18.44 -34.78 -20.66
CA GLU A 276 -19.75 -34.45 -21.23
C GLU A 276 -20.11 -35.39 -22.37
N LYS A 277 -19.24 -35.55 -23.37
CA LYS A 277 -19.48 -36.47 -24.48
C LYS A 277 -19.60 -37.92 -24.03
N ARG A 278 -18.81 -38.36 -23.06
CA ARG A 278 -18.93 -39.72 -22.50
C ARG A 278 -20.23 -39.96 -21.79
N TYR A 279 -20.69 -38.95 -21.02
CA TYR A 279 -21.98 -38.98 -20.35
C TYR A 279 -23.14 -39.01 -21.34
N ASP A 280 -23.09 -38.22 -22.41
CA ASP A 280 -24.15 -38.17 -23.44
C ASP A 280 -24.30 -39.48 -24.18
N VAL A 281 -23.22 -40.24 -24.44
CA VAL A 281 -23.28 -41.56 -25.10
C VAL A 281 -23.44 -42.72 -24.11
N GLY A 282 -23.72 -42.43 -22.82
CA GLY A 282 -23.93 -43.44 -21.78
C GLY A 282 -22.71 -44.22 -21.33
N LYS A 283 -21.48 -43.73 -21.66
CA LYS A 283 -20.21 -44.36 -21.30
C LYS A 283 -19.51 -43.65 -20.12
N GLY A 284 -20.04 -42.60 -19.60
CA GLY A 284 -19.57 -41.85 -18.45
C GLY A 284 -20.66 -41.72 -17.38
N THR A 285 -20.27 -41.35 -16.18
CA THR A 285 -21.15 -41.10 -15.05
C THR A 285 -21.37 -39.57 -14.83
N VAL A 286 -22.50 -39.22 -14.25
CA VAL A 286 -22.77 -37.82 -13.82
C VAL A 286 -21.70 -37.34 -12.82
N LEU A 287 -21.16 -38.25 -12.01
CA LEU A 287 -20.10 -37.95 -11.04
C LEU A 287 -18.78 -37.55 -11.72
N GLU A 288 -18.39 -38.27 -12.80
CA GLU A 288 -17.22 -37.90 -13.59
C GLU A 288 -17.37 -36.48 -14.21
N LEU A 289 -18.56 -36.19 -14.74
CA LEU A 289 -18.87 -34.88 -15.31
C LEU A 289 -18.82 -33.78 -14.24
N ASN A 290 -19.51 -33.96 -13.12
CA ASN A 290 -19.51 -33.00 -12.00
C ASN A 290 -18.08 -32.76 -11.47
N SER A 291 -17.28 -33.81 -11.27
CA SER A 291 -15.90 -33.70 -10.83
C SER A 291 -15.02 -32.91 -11.81
N SER A 292 -15.20 -33.14 -13.12
CA SER A 292 -14.49 -32.40 -14.16
C SER A 292 -14.87 -30.90 -14.16
N GLN A 293 -16.15 -30.58 -13.97
CA GLN A 293 -16.63 -29.19 -13.87
C GLN A 293 -16.08 -28.47 -12.65
N VAL A 294 -16.04 -29.12 -11.47
CA VAL A 294 -15.43 -28.58 -10.26
C VAL A 294 -13.93 -28.33 -10.47
N SER A 295 -13.23 -29.28 -11.09
CA SER A 295 -11.79 -29.15 -11.38
C SER A 295 -11.50 -27.98 -12.33
N LEU A 296 -12.33 -27.76 -13.34
CA LEU A 296 -12.22 -26.60 -14.23
C LEU A 296 -12.43 -25.29 -13.50
N THR A 297 -13.50 -25.20 -12.69
CA THR A 297 -13.79 -24.00 -11.90
C THR A 297 -12.60 -23.66 -10.96
N GLN A 298 -12.07 -24.67 -10.26
CA GLN A 298 -10.93 -24.48 -9.37
C GLN A 298 -9.67 -24.05 -10.14
N ALA A 299 -9.40 -24.65 -11.29
CA ALA A 299 -8.25 -24.29 -12.12
C ALA A 299 -8.33 -22.81 -12.59
N GLN A 300 -9.53 -22.36 -13.01
CA GLN A 300 -9.74 -20.97 -13.43
C GLN A 300 -9.58 -19.97 -12.28
N LEU A 301 -10.11 -20.26 -11.09
CA LEU A 301 -9.96 -19.43 -9.91
C LEU A 301 -8.47 -19.33 -9.50
N THR A 302 -7.75 -20.46 -9.50
CA THR A 302 -6.33 -20.49 -9.16
C THR A 302 -5.48 -19.74 -10.20
N TYR A 303 -5.82 -19.83 -11.47
CA TYR A 303 -5.17 -19.06 -12.53
C TYR A 303 -5.33 -17.54 -12.31
N ASN A 304 -6.53 -17.08 -12.07
CA ASN A 304 -6.80 -15.65 -11.78
C ASN A 304 -6.06 -15.19 -10.52
N GLN A 305 -6.04 -16.01 -9.48
CA GLN A 305 -5.30 -15.73 -8.25
C GLN A 305 -3.79 -15.54 -8.51
N SER A 306 -3.18 -16.39 -9.34
CA SER A 306 -1.75 -16.29 -9.62
C SER A 306 -1.37 -15.02 -10.38
N ILE A 307 -2.24 -14.51 -11.26
CA ILE A 307 -2.02 -13.21 -11.92
C ILE A 307 -2.14 -12.06 -10.90
N TYR A 308 -3.15 -12.11 -10.03
CA TYR A 308 -3.32 -11.13 -8.96
C TYR A 308 -2.11 -11.07 -8.04
N ASP A 309 -1.60 -12.22 -7.60
CA ASP A 309 -0.45 -12.31 -6.70
C ASP A 309 0.81 -11.67 -7.32
N TYR A 310 1.01 -11.85 -8.62
CA TYR A 310 2.08 -11.14 -9.35
C TYR A 310 1.89 -9.64 -9.33
N LEU A 311 0.69 -9.15 -9.63
CA LEU A 311 0.39 -7.71 -9.70
C LEU A 311 0.57 -7.03 -8.35
N VAL A 312 0.16 -7.70 -7.25
CA VAL A 312 0.38 -7.22 -5.88
C VAL A 312 1.87 -7.17 -5.56
N ALA A 313 2.62 -8.23 -5.87
CA ALA A 313 4.06 -8.26 -5.61
C ALA A 313 4.81 -7.18 -6.42
N LYS A 314 4.37 -6.90 -7.64
CA LYS A 314 4.89 -5.81 -8.47
C LYS A 314 4.59 -4.44 -7.86
N ALA A 315 3.35 -4.19 -7.43
CA ALA A 315 2.97 -2.94 -6.78
C ALA A 315 3.80 -2.68 -5.51
N ASP A 316 4.06 -3.72 -4.72
CA ASP A 316 4.92 -3.63 -3.54
C ASP A 316 6.37 -3.32 -3.90
N LEU A 317 6.90 -3.93 -4.96
CA LEU A 317 8.24 -3.63 -5.45
C LEU A 317 8.36 -2.18 -5.92
N ASP A 318 7.39 -1.69 -6.68
CA ASP A 318 7.38 -0.31 -7.20
C ASP A 318 7.32 0.71 -6.05
N GLN A 319 6.54 0.42 -4.98
CA GLN A 319 6.50 1.24 -3.77
C GLN A 319 7.86 1.28 -3.06
N VAL A 320 8.50 0.12 -2.86
CA VAL A 320 9.81 0.03 -2.19
C VAL A 320 10.89 0.76 -3.00
N LEU A 321 10.83 0.68 -4.32
CA LEU A 321 11.76 1.39 -5.21
C LEU A 321 11.48 2.89 -5.31
N GLY A 322 10.35 3.37 -4.77
CA GLY A 322 9.93 4.76 -4.86
C GLY A 322 9.58 5.20 -6.27
N LYS A 323 9.03 4.30 -7.09
CA LYS A 323 8.51 4.60 -8.44
C LYS A 323 7.11 5.21 -8.31
N GLU A 324 6.87 6.28 -9.08
CA GLU A 324 5.57 6.97 -9.18
C GLU A 324 4.74 6.42 -10.34
#